data_e09c7034507b127a14a3058875d5b637
#
_entry.id   e09c7034507b127a14a3058875d5b637
#
_cell.length_a   1.000
_cell.length_b   1.000
_cell.length_c   1.000
_cell.angle_alpha   90.00
_cell.angle_beta   90.00
_cell.angle_gamma   90.00
#
_symmetry.space_group_name_H-M   'P 1'
#
loop_
_entity.id
_entity.type
_entity.pdbx_description
1 polymer ?
#
loop_
_entity_poly.entity_id
_entity_poly.type
_entity_poly.pdbx_seq_one_letter_code
_entity_poly.pdbx_strand_id
1 'polypeptide(L)'
;MSNQPLRSISSSKRIVRLLPILFYLYLVNFLDRVNISYAISAGMFRDLGVPKTSADLIASIASSLFFVAYAIPQVFSNLGISRIGVRKVFALAFTAWGIITILTGFVQNVPEVYLLRFLLGLAEAPFYAGVIFYLSVWFLRDERGFANSLFNAAIPVSGIIGGLIAGSFFSVFGDDPGWRYLFVAEGVLALASVAVIWLFLTDFPKDAKWLSEGEKEELLSKMKVEKEEKQKLVSHASWRRALGDRDVILLVLIYFLGVTSLYGYTIWLPSIIKSFGVSASTASYLTVIPYLVASISLIFISRYSDRAGVRKSLALAIFLVAGIGLSLSAFTLKTPVISFLFFVISAIGIYSFIPVFWTIPTEFLSEESAAASIGLINALGNLGGIAGPIIVGFLESLTGVFTAGVYSLALFDILAGLVVLLVRKSR
;
A
#
# COMPACT_ATOMS: atom_id res chain seq x y z
N MET A 1 -10.64 18.17 -28.92
CA MET A 1 -9.59 17.28 -29.48
C MET A 1 -8.34 17.52 -28.65
N SER A 2 -8.05 16.67 -27.68
CA SER A 2 -6.90 16.81 -26.78
C SER A 2 -5.64 16.40 -27.53
N ASN A 3 -4.75 17.36 -27.77
CA ASN A 3 -3.37 17.08 -28.14
C ASN A 3 -2.70 16.31 -26.96
N GLN A 4 -2.82 14.98 -26.94
CA GLN A 4 -1.86 14.18 -26.19
C GLN A 4 -0.53 14.34 -26.93
N PRO A 5 0.53 14.88 -26.30
CA PRO A 5 1.83 14.89 -26.92
C PRO A 5 2.19 13.43 -27.23
N LEU A 6 2.55 13.17 -28.49
CA LEU A 6 3.08 11.88 -28.92
C LEU A 6 4.20 11.50 -27.93
N ARG A 7 3.98 10.44 -27.16
CA ARG A 7 5.01 9.93 -26.25
C ARG A 7 6.28 9.75 -27.07
N SER A 8 7.38 10.35 -26.65
CA SER A 8 8.65 10.17 -27.33
C SER A 8 9.01 8.68 -27.35
N ILE A 9 9.72 8.22 -28.38
CA ILE A 9 10.19 6.82 -28.47
C ILE A 9 10.97 6.45 -27.21
N SER A 10 11.77 7.37 -26.67
CA SER A 10 12.49 7.23 -25.42
C SER A 10 11.57 7.02 -24.20
N SER A 11 10.41 7.71 -24.13
CA SER A 11 9.41 7.51 -23.08
C SER A 11 8.82 6.11 -23.12
N SER A 12 8.45 5.63 -24.30
CA SER A 12 7.90 4.27 -24.47
C SER A 12 8.90 3.18 -24.09
N LYS A 13 10.19 3.33 -24.44
CA LYS A 13 11.26 2.39 -24.05
C LYS A 13 11.40 2.32 -22.51
N ARG A 14 11.38 3.48 -21.83
CA ARG A 14 11.48 3.55 -20.36
C ARG A 14 10.29 2.89 -19.67
N ILE A 15 9.07 3.17 -20.14
CA ILE A 15 7.84 2.58 -19.63
C ILE A 15 7.88 1.05 -19.73
N VAL A 16 8.16 0.52 -20.93
CA VAL A 16 8.13 -0.94 -21.17
C VAL A 16 9.25 -1.67 -20.41
N ARG A 17 10.39 -1.04 -20.21
CA ARG A 17 11.54 -1.69 -19.58
C ARG A 17 11.56 -1.57 -18.07
N LEU A 18 11.18 -0.44 -17.50
CA LEU A 18 11.34 -0.16 -16.08
C LEU A 18 10.08 -0.43 -15.27
N LEU A 19 8.90 -0.04 -15.78
CA LEU A 19 7.68 -0.16 -14.97
C LEU A 19 7.26 -1.62 -14.69
N PRO A 20 7.39 -2.60 -15.59
CA PRO A 20 7.10 -3.99 -15.25
C PRO A 20 7.99 -4.53 -14.13
N ILE A 21 9.26 -4.12 -14.08
CA ILE A 21 10.20 -4.53 -13.03
C ILE A 21 9.78 -3.91 -11.69
N LEU A 22 9.51 -2.61 -11.66
CA LEU A 22 9.04 -1.93 -10.46
C LEU A 22 7.70 -2.48 -9.96
N PHE A 23 6.78 -2.78 -10.88
CA PHE A 23 5.51 -3.42 -10.58
C PHE A 23 5.72 -4.80 -9.92
N TYR A 24 6.57 -5.65 -10.51
CA TYR A 24 6.92 -6.94 -9.96
C TYR A 24 7.55 -6.83 -8.57
N LEU A 25 8.54 -5.95 -8.41
CA LEU A 25 9.19 -5.74 -7.11
C LEU A 25 8.19 -5.26 -6.04
N TYR A 26 7.25 -4.38 -6.41
CA TYR A 26 6.23 -3.93 -5.46
C TYR A 26 5.19 -5.00 -5.16
N LEU A 27 4.86 -5.83 -6.14
CA LEU A 27 4.00 -6.99 -5.94
C LEU A 27 4.61 -7.92 -4.89
N VAL A 28 5.90 -8.28 -5.02
CA VAL A 28 6.61 -9.12 -4.04
C VAL A 28 6.66 -8.43 -2.67
N ASN A 29 6.96 -7.12 -2.63
CA ASN A 29 6.96 -6.36 -1.38
C ASN A 29 5.60 -6.35 -0.68
N PHE A 30 4.51 -6.18 -1.43
CA PHE A 30 3.18 -6.11 -0.82
C PHE A 30 2.66 -7.50 -0.43
N LEU A 31 3.08 -8.59 -1.08
CA LEU A 31 2.83 -9.96 -0.64
C LEU A 31 3.37 -10.17 0.77
N ASP A 32 4.63 -9.86 1.03
CA ASP A 32 5.27 -9.99 2.34
C ASP A 32 4.58 -9.13 3.43
N ARG A 33 4.05 -7.98 3.04
CA ARG A 33 3.33 -7.09 3.97
C ARG A 33 2.00 -7.67 4.43
N VAL A 34 1.29 -8.38 3.56
CA VAL A 34 -0.07 -8.87 3.83
C VAL A 34 -0.13 -10.37 4.16
N ASN A 35 0.95 -11.13 3.98
CA ASN A 35 1.01 -12.57 4.24
C ASN A 35 0.59 -12.94 5.66
N ILE A 36 0.91 -12.08 6.65
CA ILE A 36 0.49 -12.31 8.04
C ILE A 36 -1.03 -12.41 8.17
N SER A 37 -1.81 -11.73 7.33
CA SER A 37 -3.27 -11.80 7.36
C SER A 37 -3.78 -13.22 7.08
N TYR A 38 -3.16 -13.89 6.12
CA TYR A 38 -3.46 -15.28 5.80
C TYR A 38 -2.99 -16.24 6.90
N ALA A 39 -1.78 -16.02 7.45
CA ALA A 39 -1.26 -16.82 8.56
C ALA A 39 -2.11 -16.68 9.83
N ILE A 40 -2.61 -15.48 10.16
CA ILE A 40 -3.58 -15.24 11.24
C ILE A 40 -4.84 -16.07 10.99
N SER A 41 -5.40 -16.02 9.80
CA SER A 41 -6.60 -16.78 9.45
C SER A 41 -6.37 -18.29 9.52
N ALA A 42 -5.17 -18.78 9.19
CA ALA A 42 -4.79 -20.18 9.31
C ALA A 42 -4.61 -20.62 10.76
N GLY A 43 -4.50 -19.70 11.72
CA GLY A 43 -4.36 -20.02 13.14
C GLY A 43 -2.94 -19.98 13.68
N MET A 44 -2.03 -19.25 13.05
CA MET A 44 -0.63 -19.10 13.44
C MET A 44 -0.47 -18.87 14.95
N PHE A 45 -1.22 -17.94 15.55
CA PHE A 45 -1.08 -17.63 16.96
C PHE A 45 -1.59 -18.74 17.88
N ARG A 46 -2.61 -19.49 17.46
CA ARG A 46 -3.06 -20.69 18.18
C ARG A 46 -1.97 -21.76 18.20
N ASP A 47 -1.29 -21.97 17.07
CA ASP A 47 -0.22 -22.94 16.94
C ASP A 47 1.03 -22.55 17.75
N LEU A 48 1.19 -21.25 18.02
CA LEU A 48 2.18 -20.69 18.95
C LEU A 48 1.74 -20.71 20.43
N GLY A 49 0.64 -21.41 20.76
CA GLY A 49 0.16 -21.57 22.12
C GLY A 49 -0.61 -20.38 22.70
N VAL A 50 -1.04 -19.41 21.86
CA VAL A 50 -1.81 -18.25 22.32
C VAL A 50 -3.27 -18.64 22.55
N PRO A 51 -3.85 -18.31 23.74
CA PRO A 51 -5.27 -18.51 24.00
C PRO A 51 -6.15 -17.76 22.99
N LYS A 52 -7.27 -18.37 22.57
CA LYS A 52 -8.19 -17.77 21.59
C LYS A 52 -8.64 -16.36 21.98
N THR A 53 -8.85 -16.12 23.27
CA THR A 53 -9.32 -14.83 23.80
C THR A 53 -8.34 -13.67 23.63
N SER A 54 -7.05 -13.94 23.39
CA SER A 54 -6.01 -12.93 23.20
C SER A 54 -5.34 -13.00 21.82
N ALA A 55 -5.68 -14.01 21.01
CA ALA A 55 -5.02 -14.26 19.73
C ALA A 55 -5.16 -13.07 18.77
N ASP A 56 -6.34 -12.49 18.66
CA ASP A 56 -6.58 -11.38 17.72
C ASP A 56 -5.96 -10.06 18.18
N LEU A 57 -5.89 -9.81 19.48
CA LEU A 57 -5.14 -8.67 20.02
C LEU A 57 -3.63 -8.84 19.77
N ILE A 58 -3.07 -10.01 20.02
CA ILE A 58 -1.65 -10.31 19.77
C ILE A 58 -1.33 -10.21 18.28
N ALA A 59 -2.21 -10.74 17.41
CA ALA A 59 -2.10 -10.65 15.98
C ALA A 59 -2.13 -9.19 15.47
N SER A 60 -2.99 -8.36 16.06
CA SER A 60 -3.09 -6.94 15.72
C SER A 60 -1.82 -6.17 16.11
N ILE A 61 -1.24 -6.46 17.28
CA ILE A 61 0.03 -5.88 17.70
C ILE A 61 1.15 -6.30 16.75
N ALA A 62 1.26 -7.59 16.41
CA ALA A 62 2.25 -8.10 15.47
C ALA A 62 2.17 -7.40 14.10
N SER A 63 0.95 -7.23 13.58
CA SER A 63 0.71 -6.54 12.32
C SER A 63 1.11 -5.06 12.39
N SER A 64 0.83 -4.40 13.51
CA SER A 64 1.10 -2.97 13.70
C SER A 64 2.56 -2.66 13.98
N LEU A 65 3.31 -3.57 14.60
CA LEU A 65 4.76 -3.42 14.83
C LEU A 65 5.53 -3.24 13.52
N PHE A 66 5.08 -3.89 12.45
CA PHE A 66 5.63 -3.66 11.12
C PHE A 66 5.53 -2.18 10.71
N PHE A 67 4.35 -1.57 10.86
CA PHE A 67 4.14 -0.17 10.46
C PHE A 67 4.89 0.82 11.35
N VAL A 68 5.02 0.54 12.64
CA VAL A 68 5.84 1.34 13.57
C VAL A 68 7.29 1.35 13.08
N ALA A 69 7.85 0.18 12.82
CA ALA A 69 9.23 0.04 12.35
C ALA A 69 9.43 0.63 10.95
N TYR A 70 8.45 0.46 10.07
CA TYR A 70 8.45 0.99 8.71
C TYR A 70 8.50 2.52 8.67
N ALA A 71 7.83 3.19 9.60
CA ALA A 71 7.80 4.65 9.67
C ALA A 71 9.16 5.28 10.06
N ILE A 72 9.97 4.59 10.87
CA ILE A 72 11.23 5.13 11.42
C ILE A 72 12.25 5.48 10.33
N PRO A 73 12.63 4.56 9.40
CA PRO A 73 13.63 4.86 8.40
C PRO A 73 13.13 5.73 7.24
N GLN A 74 11.83 5.84 7.03
CA GLN A 74 11.27 6.62 5.90
C GLN A 74 11.76 8.07 5.90
N VAL A 75 11.97 8.65 7.08
CA VAL A 75 12.47 10.04 7.22
C VAL A 75 13.91 10.17 6.72
N PHE A 76 14.72 9.12 6.85
CA PHE A 76 16.17 9.15 6.56
C PHE A 76 16.55 8.43 5.27
N SER A 77 15.69 7.57 4.72
CA SER A 77 16.02 6.69 3.59
C SER A 77 16.39 7.45 2.31
N ASN A 78 15.77 8.59 2.04
CA ASN A 78 16.05 9.40 0.85
C ASN A 78 17.51 9.93 0.79
N LEU A 79 18.15 10.16 1.94
CA LEU A 79 19.53 10.65 2.01
C LEU A 79 20.55 9.56 1.61
N GLY A 80 20.28 8.31 1.95
CA GLY A 80 21.15 7.18 1.61
C GLY A 80 21.02 6.75 0.14
N ILE A 81 19.79 6.72 -0.38
CA ILE A 81 19.48 6.21 -1.72
C ILE A 81 20.20 7.00 -2.82
N SER A 82 20.23 8.33 -2.72
CA SER A 82 20.90 9.20 -3.71
C SER A 82 22.41 9.00 -3.79
N ARG A 83 23.04 8.53 -2.71
CA ARG A 83 24.51 8.31 -2.64
C ARG A 83 24.93 6.89 -3.00
N ILE A 84 24.17 5.89 -2.56
CA ILE A 84 24.54 4.48 -2.68
C ILE A 84 24.02 3.89 -4.02
N GLY A 85 22.94 4.45 -4.57
CA GLY A 85 22.23 3.94 -5.73
C GLY A 85 21.03 3.04 -5.34
N VAL A 86 19.97 3.12 -6.12
CA VAL A 86 18.71 2.39 -5.88
C VAL A 86 18.92 0.87 -5.95
N ARG A 87 19.71 0.42 -6.93
CA ARG A 87 19.99 -0.99 -7.17
C ARG A 87 20.61 -1.69 -5.96
N LYS A 88 21.61 -1.06 -5.33
CA LYS A 88 22.25 -1.61 -4.13
C LYS A 88 21.33 -1.58 -2.92
N VAL A 89 20.61 -0.46 -2.73
CA VAL A 89 19.66 -0.33 -1.61
C VAL A 89 18.55 -1.35 -1.73
N PHE A 90 17.97 -1.55 -2.91
CA PHE A 90 16.95 -2.56 -3.13
C PHE A 90 17.48 -3.98 -2.95
N ALA A 91 18.66 -4.29 -3.47
CA ALA A 91 19.25 -5.61 -3.28
C ALA A 91 19.48 -5.94 -1.80
N LEU A 92 19.98 -4.98 -1.01
CA LEU A 92 20.16 -5.14 0.43
C LEU A 92 18.81 -5.29 1.16
N ALA A 93 17.83 -4.45 0.83
CA ALA A 93 16.49 -4.51 1.42
C ALA A 93 15.83 -5.86 1.12
N PHE A 94 15.77 -6.30 -0.15
CA PHE A 94 15.19 -7.58 -0.55
C PHE A 94 15.90 -8.79 0.05
N THR A 95 17.23 -8.70 0.21
CA THR A 95 17.98 -9.76 0.92
C THR A 95 17.60 -9.80 2.39
N ALA A 96 17.59 -8.65 3.07
CA ALA A 96 17.28 -8.58 4.49
C ALA A 96 15.86 -9.06 4.77
N TRP A 97 14.86 -8.49 4.08
CA TRP A 97 13.48 -8.90 4.33
C TRP A 97 13.19 -10.33 3.89
N GLY A 98 13.77 -10.82 2.77
CA GLY A 98 13.58 -12.20 2.35
C GLY A 98 14.10 -13.20 3.39
N ILE A 99 15.25 -12.92 4.01
CA ILE A 99 15.76 -13.74 5.14
C ILE A 99 14.81 -13.64 6.34
N ILE A 100 14.35 -12.44 6.70
CA ILE A 100 13.44 -12.24 7.84
C ILE A 100 12.11 -12.96 7.60
N THR A 101 11.58 -12.92 6.37
CA THR A 101 10.34 -13.62 6.01
C THR A 101 10.51 -15.13 6.09
N ILE A 102 11.63 -15.70 5.59
CA ILE A 102 11.94 -17.12 5.78
C ILE A 102 12.00 -17.48 7.26
N LEU A 103 12.71 -16.70 8.07
CA LEU A 103 12.81 -16.93 9.52
C LEU A 103 11.45 -16.89 10.22
N THR A 104 10.50 -16.09 9.72
CA THR A 104 9.14 -16.05 10.26
C THR A 104 8.41 -17.40 10.10
N GLY A 105 8.76 -18.21 9.09
CA GLY A 105 8.25 -19.58 8.95
C GLY A 105 8.72 -20.55 10.04
N PHE A 106 9.77 -20.22 10.80
CA PHE A 106 10.36 -21.08 11.83
C PHE A 106 10.12 -20.61 13.27
N VAL A 107 9.34 -19.55 13.48
CA VAL A 107 9.04 -19.02 14.82
C VAL A 107 8.35 -20.04 15.71
N GLN A 108 8.68 -20.01 17.00
CA GLN A 108 8.15 -20.91 18.00
C GLN A 108 7.31 -20.19 19.09
N ASN A 109 7.38 -18.85 19.13
CA ASN A 109 6.72 -18.07 20.16
C ASN A 109 6.38 -16.63 19.67
N VAL A 110 5.51 -15.96 20.40
CA VAL A 110 5.04 -14.60 20.07
C VAL A 110 6.16 -13.55 20.06
N PRO A 111 7.11 -13.51 21.03
CA PRO A 111 8.23 -12.57 20.98
C PRO A 111 9.06 -12.64 19.69
N GLU A 112 9.28 -13.82 19.15
CA GLU A 112 9.99 -14.00 17.88
C GLU A 112 9.18 -13.38 16.71
N VAL A 113 7.86 -13.58 16.68
CA VAL A 113 6.99 -12.94 15.69
C VAL A 113 7.10 -11.41 15.78
N TYR A 114 7.01 -10.86 16.98
CA TYR A 114 7.11 -9.41 17.19
C TYR A 114 8.46 -8.86 16.73
N LEU A 115 9.56 -9.52 17.07
CA LEU A 115 10.90 -9.13 16.64
C LEU A 115 11.03 -9.15 15.12
N LEU A 116 10.61 -10.25 14.48
CA LEU A 116 10.72 -10.40 13.03
C LEU A 116 9.79 -9.44 12.28
N ARG A 117 8.58 -9.17 12.77
CA ARG A 117 7.69 -8.14 12.18
C ARG A 117 8.28 -6.74 12.30
N PHE A 118 8.92 -6.42 13.41
CA PHE A 118 9.63 -5.15 13.59
C PHE A 118 10.82 -5.03 12.62
N LEU A 119 11.67 -6.05 12.56
CA LEU A 119 12.82 -6.08 11.64
C LEU A 119 12.39 -6.04 10.17
N LEU A 120 11.28 -6.70 9.80
CA LEU A 120 10.70 -6.67 8.47
C LEU A 120 10.31 -5.24 8.08
N GLY A 121 9.63 -4.51 8.97
CA GLY A 121 9.27 -3.11 8.74
C GLY A 121 10.49 -2.22 8.50
N LEU A 122 11.57 -2.39 9.27
CA LEU A 122 12.83 -1.67 9.06
C LEU A 122 13.46 -2.01 7.68
N ALA A 123 13.47 -3.29 7.31
CA ALA A 123 14.09 -3.76 6.07
C ALA A 123 13.33 -3.28 4.81
N GLU A 124 12.00 -3.21 4.86
CA GLU A 124 11.16 -2.78 3.73
C GLU A 124 11.09 -1.26 3.56
N ALA A 125 11.30 -0.49 4.64
CA ALA A 125 11.08 0.96 4.63
C ALA A 125 11.80 1.74 3.51
N PRO A 126 13.04 1.40 3.09
CA PRO A 126 13.72 2.11 2.01
C PRO A 126 13.12 1.89 0.63
N PHE A 127 12.33 0.83 0.43
CA PHE A 127 11.89 0.42 -0.90
C PHE A 127 10.96 1.44 -1.55
N TYR A 128 9.82 1.79 -0.91
CA TYR A 128 8.85 2.71 -1.50
C TYR A 128 9.45 4.10 -1.77
N ALA A 129 10.21 4.64 -0.81
CA ALA A 129 10.92 5.90 -0.98
C ALA A 129 11.95 5.83 -2.14
N GLY A 130 12.63 4.69 -2.27
CA GLY A 130 13.55 4.40 -3.35
C GLY A 130 12.87 4.35 -4.72
N VAL A 131 11.66 3.78 -4.80
CA VAL A 131 10.89 3.79 -6.06
C VAL A 131 10.48 5.21 -6.45
N ILE A 132 9.99 6.02 -5.50
CA ILE A 132 9.63 7.42 -5.79
C ILE A 132 10.86 8.20 -6.27
N PHE A 133 12.01 8.01 -5.64
CA PHE A 133 13.27 8.58 -6.12
C PHE A 133 13.62 8.08 -7.52
N TYR A 134 13.53 6.76 -7.78
CA TYR A 134 13.83 6.15 -9.06
C TYR A 134 12.93 6.71 -10.19
N LEU A 135 11.63 6.80 -9.92
CA LEU A 135 10.68 7.41 -10.86
C LEU A 135 11.04 8.88 -11.14
N SER A 136 11.52 9.63 -10.14
CA SER A 136 11.93 11.03 -10.33
C SER A 136 13.18 11.20 -11.18
N VAL A 137 14.03 10.19 -11.23
CA VAL A 137 15.29 10.18 -12.02
C VAL A 137 15.07 9.66 -13.45
N TRP A 138 14.02 8.84 -13.68
CA TRP A 138 13.78 8.20 -14.96
C TRP A 138 12.62 8.78 -15.75
N PHE A 139 11.70 9.49 -15.13
CA PHE A 139 10.48 10.01 -15.76
C PHE A 139 10.35 11.51 -15.58
N LEU A 140 9.93 12.22 -16.64
CA LEU A 140 9.61 13.63 -16.61
C LEU A 140 8.34 13.89 -15.80
N ARG A 141 8.09 15.12 -15.37
CA ARG A 141 6.98 15.53 -14.50
C ARG A 141 5.61 15.08 -15.03
N ASP A 142 5.39 15.22 -16.32
CA ASP A 142 4.16 14.83 -17.02
C ASP A 142 3.97 13.30 -17.12
N GLU A 143 5.06 12.52 -17.05
CA GLU A 143 5.06 11.06 -17.13
C GLU A 143 4.94 10.39 -15.74
N ARG A 144 5.40 11.06 -14.68
CA ARG A 144 5.49 10.47 -13.31
C ARG A 144 4.13 10.05 -12.76
N GLY A 145 3.06 10.79 -13.06
CA GLY A 145 1.71 10.44 -12.62
C GLY A 145 1.29 9.07 -13.14
N PHE A 146 1.47 8.83 -14.43
CA PHE A 146 1.17 7.54 -15.05
C PHE A 146 2.06 6.41 -14.50
N ALA A 147 3.38 6.66 -14.39
CA ALA A 147 4.32 5.68 -13.89
C ALA A 147 4.01 5.27 -12.43
N ASN A 148 3.68 6.23 -11.58
CA ASN A 148 3.30 5.98 -10.20
C ASN A 148 1.96 5.25 -10.09
N SER A 149 0.98 5.57 -10.94
CA SER A 149 -0.31 4.87 -10.95
C SER A 149 -0.16 3.41 -11.33
N LEU A 150 0.65 3.12 -12.37
CA LEU A 150 0.92 1.75 -12.79
C LEU A 150 1.68 0.96 -11.71
N PHE A 151 2.65 1.60 -11.06
CA PHE A 151 3.37 1.01 -9.94
C PHE A 151 2.42 0.66 -8.78
N ASN A 152 1.54 1.57 -8.36
CA ASN A 152 0.61 1.34 -7.25
C ASN A 152 -0.51 0.34 -7.57
N ALA A 153 -0.78 0.06 -8.86
CA ALA A 153 -1.71 -1.01 -9.24
C ALA A 153 -1.24 -2.41 -8.77
N ALA A 154 0.03 -2.57 -8.41
CA ALA A 154 0.54 -3.79 -7.78
C ALA A 154 -0.14 -4.10 -6.43
N ILE A 155 -0.64 -3.09 -5.70
CA ILE A 155 -1.27 -3.28 -4.37
C ILE A 155 -2.44 -4.27 -4.43
N PRO A 156 -3.56 -4.00 -5.14
CA PRO A 156 -4.65 -4.95 -5.17
C PRO A 156 -4.31 -6.23 -5.96
N VAL A 157 -3.41 -6.16 -6.95
CA VAL A 157 -2.95 -7.36 -7.69
C VAL A 157 -2.17 -8.32 -6.77
N SER A 158 -1.36 -7.80 -5.84
CA SER A 158 -0.69 -8.65 -4.85
C SER A 158 -1.69 -9.36 -3.92
N GLY A 159 -2.81 -8.71 -3.57
CA GLY A 159 -3.88 -9.36 -2.82
C GLY A 159 -4.53 -10.53 -3.57
N ILE A 160 -4.71 -10.41 -4.91
CA ILE A 160 -5.18 -11.51 -5.75
C ILE A 160 -4.18 -12.67 -5.71
N ILE A 161 -2.92 -12.39 -5.99
CA ILE A 161 -1.85 -13.42 -6.04
C ILE A 161 -1.64 -14.03 -4.64
N GLY A 162 -1.60 -13.21 -3.59
CA GLY A 162 -1.46 -13.65 -2.20
C GLY A 162 -2.57 -14.59 -1.76
N GLY A 163 -3.84 -14.26 -2.11
CA GLY A 163 -4.98 -15.14 -1.83
C GLY A 163 -4.89 -16.49 -2.54
N LEU A 164 -4.45 -16.50 -3.80
CA LEU A 164 -4.24 -17.74 -4.56
C LEU A 164 -3.08 -18.56 -3.98
N ILE A 165 -1.95 -17.95 -3.67
CA ILE A 165 -0.80 -18.64 -3.08
C ILE A 165 -1.16 -19.21 -1.70
N ALA A 166 -1.69 -18.38 -0.79
CA ALA A 166 -2.05 -18.81 0.56
C ALA A 166 -3.12 -19.92 0.53
N GLY A 167 -4.17 -19.74 -0.29
CA GLY A 167 -5.21 -20.76 -0.48
C GLY A 167 -4.63 -22.08 -0.96
N SER A 168 -3.66 -22.06 -1.89
CA SER A 168 -3.00 -23.27 -2.41
C SER A 168 -2.15 -23.94 -1.34
N PHE A 169 -1.35 -23.16 -0.58
CA PHE A 169 -0.53 -23.72 0.50
C PHE A 169 -1.41 -24.36 1.58
N PHE A 170 -2.49 -23.72 2.00
CA PHE A 170 -3.39 -24.28 3.02
C PHE A 170 -4.21 -25.47 2.51
N SER A 171 -4.50 -25.55 1.22
CA SER A 171 -5.19 -26.71 0.66
C SER A 171 -4.29 -27.95 0.57
N VAL A 172 -2.99 -27.75 0.33
CA VAL A 172 -2.04 -28.86 0.14
C VAL A 172 -1.43 -29.31 1.47
N PHE A 173 -1.06 -28.34 2.33
CA PHE A 173 -0.30 -28.62 3.55
C PHE A 173 -1.13 -28.51 4.84
N GLY A 174 -2.40 -28.08 4.74
CA GLY A 174 -3.23 -27.75 5.89
C GLY A 174 -2.91 -26.36 6.45
N ASP A 175 -3.60 -25.98 7.53
CA ASP A 175 -3.40 -24.68 8.19
C ASP A 175 -1.98 -24.60 8.80
N ASP A 176 -1.58 -25.58 9.61
CA ASP A 176 -0.24 -25.83 10.08
C ASP A 176 0.25 -27.19 9.48
N PRO A 177 1.39 -27.24 8.76
CA PRO A 177 2.44 -26.22 8.60
C PRO A 177 2.24 -25.26 7.40
N GLY A 178 1.07 -25.17 6.80
CA GLY A 178 0.83 -24.38 5.57
C GLY A 178 1.23 -22.91 5.70
N TRP A 179 0.93 -22.24 6.83
CA TRP A 179 1.33 -20.85 7.04
C TRP A 179 2.86 -20.70 7.16
N ARG A 180 3.57 -21.69 7.69
CA ARG A 180 5.04 -21.68 7.77
C ARG A 180 5.68 -21.77 6.39
N TYR A 181 5.17 -22.67 5.56
CA TYR A 181 5.64 -22.82 4.18
C TYR A 181 5.31 -21.59 3.32
N LEU A 182 4.18 -20.92 3.57
CA LEU A 182 3.84 -19.66 2.92
C LEU A 182 4.93 -18.61 3.15
N PHE A 183 5.35 -18.37 4.39
CA PHE A 183 6.43 -17.43 4.70
C PHE A 183 7.75 -17.84 4.06
N VAL A 184 8.10 -19.13 4.10
CA VAL A 184 9.34 -19.62 3.46
C VAL A 184 9.29 -19.38 1.95
N ALA A 185 8.20 -19.70 1.27
CA ALA A 185 8.07 -19.53 -0.17
C ALA A 185 8.14 -18.06 -0.59
N GLU A 186 7.46 -17.15 0.13
CA GLU A 186 7.48 -15.72 -0.16
C GLU A 186 8.85 -15.10 0.12
N GLY A 187 9.53 -15.51 1.19
CA GLY A 187 10.89 -15.06 1.46
C GLY A 187 11.90 -15.56 0.43
N VAL A 188 11.74 -16.78 -0.09
CA VAL A 188 12.55 -17.28 -1.23
C VAL A 188 12.26 -16.46 -2.50
N LEU A 189 11.00 -16.09 -2.76
CA LEU A 189 10.64 -15.22 -3.86
C LEU A 189 11.30 -13.83 -3.74
N ALA A 190 11.33 -13.26 -2.53
CA ALA A 190 12.01 -12.01 -2.25
C ALA A 190 13.53 -12.12 -2.51
N LEU A 191 14.17 -13.18 -2.06
CA LEU A 191 15.60 -13.45 -2.35
C LEU A 191 15.86 -13.63 -3.86
N ALA A 192 15.00 -14.37 -4.56
CA ALA A 192 15.11 -14.52 -6.02
C ALA A 192 14.98 -13.18 -6.76
N SER A 193 14.18 -12.26 -6.22
CA SER A 193 14.03 -10.90 -6.77
C SER A 193 15.32 -10.07 -6.73
N VAL A 194 16.29 -10.42 -5.87
CA VAL A 194 17.63 -9.79 -5.86
C VAL A 194 18.34 -10.02 -7.21
N ALA A 195 18.19 -11.20 -7.81
CA ALA A 195 18.73 -11.46 -9.15
C ALA A 195 18.03 -10.55 -10.21
N VAL A 196 16.72 -10.39 -10.13
CA VAL A 196 15.98 -9.49 -11.02
C VAL A 196 16.48 -8.04 -10.89
N ILE A 197 16.71 -7.57 -9.65
CA ILE A 197 17.27 -6.23 -9.38
C ILE A 197 18.64 -6.08 -10.04
N TRP A 198 19.53 -7.05 -9.88
CA TRP A 198 20.89 -6.98 -10.43
C TRP A 198 20.93 -7.11 -11.95
N LEU A 199 20.07 -7.87 -12.57
CA LEU A 199 20.06 -8.10 -14.01
C LEU A 199 19.36 -6.97 -14.80
N PHE A 200 18.30 -6.39 -14.24
CA PHE A 200 17.41 -5.54 -15.03
C PHE A 200 17.35 -4.08 -14.56
N LEU A 201 17.66 -3.77 -13.28
CA LEU A 201 17.60 -2.40 -12.79
C LEU A 201 18.89 -1.64 -13.15
N THR A 202 18.74 -0.39 -13.59
CA THR A 202 19.85 0.54 -13.85
C THR A 202 19.63 1.78 -13.00
N ASP A 203 20.65 2.24 -12.26
CA ASP A 203 20.50 3.34 -11.30
C ASP A 203 20.13 4.67 -11.97
N PHE A 204 20.86 5.06 -13.03
CA PHE A 204 20.70 6.38 -13.67
C PHE A 204 20.59 6.26 -15.19
N PRO A 205 19.90 7.20 -15.84
CA PRO A 205 19.80 7.23 -17.30
C PRO A 205 21.14 7.26 -18.04
N LYS A 206 22.15 7.93 -17.46
CA LYS A 206 23.51 7.99 -18.03
C LYS A 206 24.17 6.61 -18.18
N ASP A 207 23.81 5.66 -17.29
CA ASP A 207 24.39 4.31 -17.24
C ASP A 207 23.59 3.29 -18.08
N ALA A 208 22.50 3.73 -18.74
CA ALA A 208 21.59 2.89 -19.50
C ALA A 208 22.19 2.50 -20.86
N LYS A 209 22.62 1.25 -20.99
CA LYS A 209 23.16 0.70 -22.27
C LYS A 209 22.07 0.51 -23.34
N TRP A 210 20.80 0.57 -22.97
CA TRP A 210 19.66 0.35 -23.86
C TRP A 210 19.04 1.65 -24.41
N LEU A 211 19.53 2.82 -23.99
CA LEU A 211 19.25 4.13 -24.57
C LEU A 211 20.41 4.54 -25.50
N SER A 212 20.08 5.14 -26.63
CA SER A 212 21.08 5.79 -27.49
C SER A 212 21.63 7.04 -26.78
N GLU A 213 22.81 7.50 -27.20
CA GLU A 213 23.42 8.70 -26.61
C GLU A 213 22.53 9.94 -26.79
N GLY A 214 21.90 10.12 -27.95
CA GLY A 214 20.95 11.23 -28.16
C GLY A 214 19.71 11.15 -27.27
N GLU A 215 19.17 9.94 -27.00
CA GLU A 215 18.05 9.76 -26.06
C GLU A 215 18.45 10.08 -24.62
N LYS A 216 19.69 9.75 -24.23
CA LYS A 216 20.25 10.09 -22.90
C LYS A 216 20.41 11.59 -22.74
N GLU A 217 21.03 12.27 -23.72
CA GLU A 217 21.26 13.72 -23.71
C GLU A 217 19.93 14.48 -23.66
N GLU A 218 18.95 14.08 -24.48
CA GLU A 218 17.62 14.69 -24.47
C GLU A 218 16.95 14.55 -23.09
N LEU A 219 16.96 13.34 -22.52
CA LEU A 219 16.36 13.08 -21.21
C LEU A 219 17.04 13.89 -20.11
N LEU A 220 18.38 13.85 -20.05
CA LEU A 220 19.16 14.55 -19.03
C LEU A 220 19.02 16.07 -19.12
N SER A 221 18.97 16.62 -20.34
CA SER A 221 18.76 18.06 -20.55
C SER A 221 17.37 18.51 -20.04
N LYS A 222 16.31 17.78 -20.38
CA LYS A 222 14.95 18.06 -19.89
C LYS A 222 14.86 17.94 -18.37
N MET A 223 15.45 16.93 -17.78
CA MET A 223 15.50 16.77 -16.31
C MET A 223 16.29 17.86 -15.62
N LYS A 224 17.36 18.37 -16.25
CA LYS A 224 18.13 19.50 -15.73
C LYS A 224 17.26 20.76 -15.65
N VAL A 225 16.51 21.07 -16.70
CA VAL A 225 15.59 22.21 -16.73
C VAL A 225 14.53 22.09 -15.62
N GLU A 226 13.87 20.92 -15.52
CA GLU A 226 12.89 20.69 -14.44
C GLU A 226 13.50 20.87 -13.03
N LYS A 227 14.75 20.42 -12.84
CA LYS A 227 15.44 20.55 -11.55
C LYS A 227 15.75 22.01 -11.21
N GLU A 228 16.18 22.80 -12.19
CA GLU A 228 16.45 24.22 -12.05
C GLU A 228 15.17 25.01 -11.74
N GLU A 229 14.07 24.72 -12.42
CA GLU A 229 12.75 25.29 -12.12
C GLU A 229 12.30 24.96 -10.69
N LYS A 230 12.42 23.71 -10.29
CA LYS A 230 12.07 23.27 -8.93
C LYS A 230 12.93 23.93 -7.84
N GLN A 231 14.23 24.13 -8.10
CA GLN A 231 15.11 24.80 -7.14
C GLN A 231 14.73 26.26 -6.89
N LYS A 232 14.26 26.97 -7.92
CA LYS A 232 13.76 28.36 -7.80
C LYS A 232 12.51 28.45 -6.92
N LEU A 233 11.67 27.40 -6.90
CA LEU A 233 10.40 27.35 -6.18
C LEU A 233 10.54 26.88 -4.71
N VAL A 234 11.53 26.03 -4.40
CA VAL A 234 11.66 25.35 -3.09
C VAL A 234 12.31 26.20 -2.00
N SER A 235 12.75 27.44 -2.28
CA SER A 235 13.57 28.26 -1.35
C SER A 235 12.92 28.58 0.02
N HIS A 236 11.59 28.31 0.23
CA HIS A 236 10.87 28.70 1.46
C HIS A 236 9.85 27.69 2.00
N ALA A 237 9.91 26.41 1.59
CA ALA A 237 9.01 25.39 2.12
C ALA A 237 9.23 25.13 3.62
N SER A 238 8.32 25.59 4.49
CA SER A 238 8.40 25.43 5.94
C SER A 238 7.38 24.41 6.45
N TRP A 239 7.85 23.35 7.12
CA TRP A 239 7.01 22.37 7.85
C TRP A 239 6.08 23.03 8.86
N ARG A 240 6.53 24.12 9.49
CA ARG A 240 5.70 24.87 10.44
C ARG A 240 4.49 25.53 9.78
N ARG A 241 4.63 26.02 8.54
CA ARG A 241 3.49 26.56 7.77
C ARG A 241 2.52 25.47 7.36
N ALA A 242 3.02 24.31 6.93
CA ALA A 242 2.18 23.17 6.59
C ALA A 242 1.35 22.69 7.79
N LEU A 243 1.95 22.62 8.98
CA LEU A 243 1.25 22.28 10.23
C LEU A 243 0.20 23.31 10.66
N GLY A 244 0.33 24.57 10.25
CA GLY A 244 -0.65 25.62 10.53
C GLY A 244 -1.76 25.74 9.49
N ASP A 245 -1.68 25.02 8.38
CA ASP A 245 -2.70 25.08 7.32
C ASP A 245 -3.86 24.12 7.62
N ARG A 246 -5.06 24.68 7.78
CA ARG A 246 -6.29 23.92 8.07
C ARG A 246 -6.56 22.84 7.04
N ASP A 247 -6.38 23.12 5.75
CA ASP A 247 -6.68 22.16 4.70
C ASP A 247 -5.66 21.01 4.69
N VAL A 248 -4.39 21.28 5.02
CA VAL A 248 -3.37 20.25 5.20
C VAL A 248 -3.73 19.33 6.38
N ILE A 249 -4.18 19.88 7.51
CA ILE A 249 -4.63 19.09 8.67
C ILE A 249 -5.84 18.22 8.30
N LEU A 250 -6.82 18.78 7.57
CA LEU A 250 -7.98 18.02 7.10
C LEU A 250 -7.55 16.87 6.16
N LEU A 251 -6.60 17.12 5.27
CA LEU A 251 -6.07 16.08 4.39
C LEU A 251 -5.28 14.99 5.14
N VAL A 252 -4.52 15.36 6.17
CA VAL A 252 -3.88 14.39 7.08
C VAL A 252 -4.95 13.48 7.71
N LEU A 253 -6.03 14.09 8.22
CA LEU A 253 -7.12 13.33 8.85
C LEU A 253 -7.83 12.41 7.86
N ILE A 254 -8.17 12.89 6.66
CA ILE A 254 -8.81 12.08 5.61
C ILE A 254 -7.91 10.90 5.25
N TYR A 255 -6.61 11.14 5.03
CA TYR A 255 -5.68 10.09 4.64
C TYR A 255 -5.47 9.08 5.78
N PHE A 256 -5.34 9.56 7.03
CA PHE A 256 -5.26 8.69 8.21
C PHE A 256 -6.48 7.77 8.35
N LEU A 257 -7.69 8.31 8.25
CA LEU A 257 -8.92 7.53 8.36
C LEU A 257 -9.06 6.51 7.22
N GLY A 258 -8.78 6.91 5.98
CA GLY A 258 -8.82 6.01 4.83
C GLY A 258 -7.76 4.90 4.91
N VAL A 259 -6.53 5.22 5.34
CA VAL A 259 -5.45 4.24 5.53
C VAL A 259 -5.78 3.30 6.70
N THR A 260 -6.42 3.81 7.77
CA THR A 260 -6.90 2.99 8.90
C THR A 260 -7.90 1.93 8.39
N SER A 261 -8.88 2.35 7.59
CA SER A 261 -9.84 1.43 6.98
C SER A 261 -9.16 0.45 6.04
N LEU A 262 -8.27 0.91 5.15
CA LEU A 262 -7.56 0.07 4.20
C LEU A 262 -6.79 -1.07 4.88
N TYR A 263 -5.97 -0.76 5.88
CA TYR A 263 -5.16 -1.79 6.52
C TYR A 263 -5.96 -2.62 7.53
N GLY A 264 -6.96 -2.05 8.20
CA GLY A 264 -7.90 -2.81 8.99
C GLY A 264 -8.64 -3.86 8.15
N TYR A 265 -9.17 -3.44 7.00
CA TYR A 265 -9.79 -4.33 6.03
C TYR A 265 -8.81 -5.40 5.52
N THR A 266 -7.66 -5.00 4.99
CA THR A 266 -6.68 -5.89 4.37
C THR A 266 -6.18 -6.98 5.32
N ILE A 267 -5.84 -6.61 6.56
CA ILE A 267 -5.28 -7.55 7.55
C ILE A 267 -6.34 -8.54 8.05
N TRP A 268 -7.58 -8.09 8.24
CA TRP A 268 -8.60 -8.91 8.84
C TRP A 268 -9.53 -9.61 7.84
N LEU A 269 -9.50 -9.25 6.55
CA LEU A 269 -10.38 -9.82 5.52
C LEU A 269 -10.37 -11.37 5.49
N PRO A 270 -9.20 -12.08 5.47
CA PRO A 270 -9.21 -13.54 5.48
C PRO A 270 -9.85 -14.13 6.74
N SER A 271 -9.57 -13.53 7.92
CA SER A 271 -10.15 -13.99 9.20
C SER A 271 -11.65 -13.75 9.30
N ILE A 272 -12.12 -12.60 8.78
CA ILE A 272 -13.55 -12.29 8.70
C ILE A 272 -14.26 -13.29 7.78
N ILE A 273 -13.71 -13.59 6.61
CA ILE A 273 -14.29 -14.59 5.70
C ILE A 273 -14.28 -15.98 6.34
N LYS A 274 -13.19 -16.34 7.04
CA LYS A 274 -13.12 -17.61 7.77
C LYS A 274 -14.20 -17.71 8.86
N SER A 275 -14.56 -16.59 9.51
CA SER A 275 -15.64 -16.57 10.51
C SER A 275 -17.01 -16.94 9.96
N PHE A 276 -17.19 -16.97 8.65
CA PHE A 276 -18.39 -17.50 7.98
C PHE A 276 -18.48 -19.03 7.98
N GLY A 277 -17.53 -19.72 8.62
CA GLY A 277 -17.53 -21.19 8.76
C GLY A 277 -16.82 -21.92 7.63
N VAL A 278 -16.04 -21.23 6.81
CA VAL A 278 -15.21 -21.84 5.76
C VAL A 278 -13.77 -22.13 6.24
N SER A 279 -13.06 -23.01 5.52
CA SER A 279 -11.66 -23.30 5.82
C SER A 279 -10.75 -22.08 5.55
N ALA A 280 -9.53 -22.04 6.15
CA ALA A 280 -8.58 -20.99 5.85
C ALA A 280 -8.17 -20.95 4.36
N SER A 281 -8.05 -22.11 3.73
CA SER A 281 -7.83 -22.22 2.29
C SER A 281 -8.96 -21.55 1.48
N THR A 282 -10.21 -21.89 1.76
CA THR A 282 -11.38 -21.28 1.09
C THR A 282 -11.47 -19.80 1.36
N ALA A 283 -11.22 -19.36 2.60
CA ALA A 283 -11.21 -17.95 2.96
C ALA A 283 -10.17 -17.17 2.16
N SER A 284 -8.95 -17.73 2.03
CA SER A 284 -7.88 -17.14 1.24
C SER A 284 -8.24 -17.01 -0.25
N TYR A 285 -8.82 -18.04 -0.85
CA TYR A 285 -9.31 -17.94 -2.24
C TYR A 285 -10.43 -16.92 -2.41
N LEU A 286 -11.35 -16.81 -1.45
CA LEU A 286 -12.44 -15.84 -1.53
C LEU A 286 -11.95 -14.40 -1.45
N THR A 287 -10.80 -14.11 -0.79
CA THR A 287 -10.23 -12.75 -0.80
C THR A 287 -9.87 -12.25 -2.20
N VAL A 288 -9.65 -13.16 -3.16
CA VAL A 288 -9.36 -12.81 -4.56
C VAL A 288 -10.49 -11.96 -5.17
N ILE A 289 -11.74 -12.22 -4.81
CA ILE A 289 -12.91 -11.54 -5.41
C ILE A 289 -12.92 -10.04 -5.05
N PRO A 290 -12.86 -9.63 -3.76
CA PRO A 290 -12.75 -8.22 -3.41
C PRO A 290 -11.55 -7.51 -4.07
N TYR A 291 -10.38 -8.15 -4.08
CA TYR A 291 -9.18 -7.57 -4.70
C TYR A 291 -9.30 -7.43 -6.22
N LEU A 292 -9.94 -8.39 -6.89
CA LEU A 292 -10.19 -8.30 -8.33
C LEU A 292 -11.14 -7.13 -8.65
N VAL A 293 -12.25 -7.03 -7.92
CA VAL A 293 -13.22 -5.93 -8.08
C VAL A 293 -12.54 -4.59 -7.77
N ALA A 294 -11.73 -4.51 -6.71
CA ALA A 294 -10.94 -3.34 -6.37
C ALA A 294 -9.97 -2.93 -7.48
N SER A 295 -9.24 -3.89 -8.07
CA SER A 295 -8.29 -3.64 -9.17
C SER A 295 -8.98 -3.04 -10.39
N ILE A 296 -10.11 -3.60 -10.77
CA ILE A 296 -10.90 -3.13 -11.91
C ILE A 296 -11.47 -1.73 -11.62
N SER A 297 -12.10 -1.56 -10.45
CA SER A 297 -12.74 -0.31 -10.05
C SER A 297 -11.74 0.84 -9.96
N LEU A 298 -10.56 0.61 -9.39
CA LEU A 298 -9.49 1.60 -9.27
C LEU A 298 -9.11 2.19 -10.63
N ILE A 299 -9.00 1.37 -11.68
CA ILE A 299 -8.67 1.82 -13.03
C ILE A 299 -9.77 2.71 -13.62
N PHE A 300 -11.04 2.28 -13.50
CA PHE A 300 -12.16 3.05 -14.05
C PHE A 300 -12.40 4.35 -13.28
N ILE A 301 -12.36 4.29 -11.96
CA ILE A 301 -12.59 5.45 -11.08
C ILE A 301 -11.48 6.49 -11.25
N SER A 302 -10.20 6.07 -11.33
CA SER A 302 -9.09 6.99 -11.59
C SER A 302 -9.24 7.70 -12.92
N ARG A 303 -9.56 6.96 -14.00
CA ARG A 303 -9.80 7.57 -15.32
C ARG A 303 -11.00 8.52 -15.33
N TYR A 304 -12.06 8.18 -14.61
CA TYR A 304 -13.22 9.06 -14.48
C TYR A 304 -12.86 10.34 -13.70
N SER A 305 -12.12 10.22 -12.59
CA SER A 305 -11.61 11.36 -11.82
C SER A 305 -10.86 12.36 -12.68
N ASP A 306 -9.93 11.86 -13.51
CA ASP A 306 -9.10 12.69 -14.39
C ASP A 306 -9.91 13.42 -15.46
N ARG A 307 -10.98 12.78 -15.99
CA ARG A 307 -11.81 13.36 -17.06
C ARG A 307 -12.87 14.32 -16.55
N ALA A 308 -13.50 13.99 -15.43
CA ALA A 308 -14.68 14.72 -14.96
C ALA A 308 -14.32 15.94 -14.09
N GLY A 309 -13.10 16.02 -13.53
CA GLY A 309 -12.68 17.13 -12.66
C GLY A 309 -13.45 17.23 -11.32
N VAL A 310 -14.30 16.26 -11.00
CA VAL A 310 -15.20 16.27 -9.81
C VAL A 310 -14.56 15.56 -8.61
N ARG A 311 -13.33 15.89 -8.29
CA ARG A 311 -12.47 15.16 -7.36
C ARG A 311 -13.04 14.98 -5.96
N LYS A 312 -13.58 16.06 -5.36
CA LYS A 312 -14.16 16.02 -4.00
C LYS A 312 -15.45 15.21 -3.91
N SER A 313 -16.38 15.44 -4.85
CA SER A 313 -17.66 14.70 -4.88
C SER A 313 -17.40 13.20 -5.11
N LEU A 314 -16.40 12.90 -5.94
CA LEU A 314 -15.99 11.51 -6.18
C LEU A 314 -15.33 10.91 -4.95
N ALA A 315 -14.45 11.63 -4.25
CA ALA A 315 -13.84 11.16 -3.01
C ALA A 315 -14.90 10.89 -1.93
N LEU A 316 -15.88 11.79 -1.76
CA LEU A 316 -17.03 11.57 -0.87
C LEU A 316 -17.78 10.30 -1.25
N ALA A 317 -18.13 10.14 -2.53
CA ALA A 317 -18.88 8.97 -3.00
C ALA A 317 -18.12 7.67 -2.75
N ILE A 318 -16.81 7.65 -2.99
CA ILE A 318 -15.93 6.50 -2.76
C ILE A 318 -15.91 6.11 -1.28
N PHE A 319 -15.71 7.07 -0.38
CA PHE A 319 -15.72 6.83 1.05
C PHE A 319 -17.11 6.39 1.57
N LEU A 320 -18.19 6.93 1.01
CA LEU A 320 -19.54 6.47 1.35
C LEU A 320 -19.81 5.04 0.86
N VAL A 321 -19.35 4.67 -0.34
CA VAL A 321 -19.44 3.28 -0.82
C VAL A 321 -18.69 2.33 0.10
N ALA A 322 -17.47 2.70 0.53
CA ALA A 322 -16.70 1.92 1.49
C ALA A 322 -17.43 1.78 2.83
N GLY A 323 -17.80 2.89 3.45
CA GLY A 323 -18.40 2.90 4.77
C GLY A 323 -19.80 2.28 4.84
N ILE A 324 -20.65 2.55 3.85
CA ILE A 324 -21.99 1.94 3.77
C ILE A 324 -21.85 0.44 3.49
N GLY A 325 -20.96 0.05 2.56
CA GLY A 325 -20.69 -1.37 2.28
C GLY A 325 -20.23 -2.12 3.52
N LEU A 326 -19.28 -1.59 4.28
CA LEU A 326 -18.82 -2.17 5.56
C LEU A 326 -19.93 -2.21 6.61
N SER A 327 -20.74 -1.15 6.73
CA SER A 327 -21.87 -1.12 7.67
C SER A 327 -22.89 -2.20 7.37
N LEU A 328 -23.26 -2.36 6.11
CA LEU A 328 -24.21 -3.39 5.68
C LEU A 328 -23.62 -4.80 5.81
N SER A 329 -22.32 -4.95 5.56
CA SER A 329 -21.61 -6.20 5.78
C SER A 329 -21.65 -6.59 7.27
N ALA A 330 -21.31 -5.66 8.18
CA ALA A 330 -21.38 -5.89 9.62
C ALA A 330 -22.79 -6.23 10.11
N PHE A 331 -23.80 -5.55 9.57
CA PHE A 331 -25.21 -5.81 9.88
C PHE A 331 -25.66 -7.21 9.44
N THR A 332 -25.13 -7.69 8.31
CA THR A 332 -25.52 -8.98 7.68
C THR A 332 -24.54 -10.12 7.98
N LEU A 333 -23.64 -10.01 8.96
CA LEU A 333 -22.64 -11.04 9.29
C LEU A 333 -23.23 -12.43 9.56
N LYS A 334 -24.47 -12.50 10.03
CA LYS A 334 -25.20 -13.77 10.22
C LYS A 334 -25.65 -14.42 8.90
N THR A 335 -25.58 -13.70 7.79
CA THR A 335 -25.90 -14.19 6.43
C THR A 335 -24.63 -14.08 5.56
N PRO A 336 -23.75 -15.10 5.58
CA PRO A 336 -22.40 -15.03 5.03
C PRO A 336 -22.31 -14.52 3.60
N VAL A 337 -23.20 -15.01 2.71
CA VAL A 337 -23.19 -14.61 1.29
C VAL A 337 -23.51 -13.13 1.13
N ILE A 338 -24.51 -12.62 1.85
CA ILE A 338 -24.91 -11.20 1.76
C ILE A 338 -23.83 -10.32 2.35
N SER A 339 -23.30 -10.69 3.51
CA SER A 339 -22.18 -9.97 4.14
C SER A 339 -20.97 -9.91 3.22
N PHE A 340 -20.59 -11.03 2.61
CA PHE A 340 -19.49 -11.10 1.67
C PHE A 340 -19.68 -10.19 0.45
N LEU A 341 -20.89 -10.15 -0.13
CA LEU A 341 -21.19 -9.23 -1.24
C LEU A 341 -20.97 -7.75 -0.85
N PHE A 342 -21.36 -7.37 0.37
CA PHE A 342 -21.11 -6.01 0.86
C PHE A 342 -19.62 -5.75 1.15
N PHE A 343 -18.85 -6.76 1.58
CA PHE A 343 -17.38 -6.65 1.64
C PHE A 343 -16.78 -6.43 0.25
N VAL A 344 -17.27 -7.11 -0.77
CA VAL A 344 -16.81 -6.88 -2.16
C VAL A 344 -17.13 -5.46 -2.62
N ILE A 345 -18.33 -4.95 -2.32
CA ILE A 345 -18.72 -3.57 -2.66
C ILE A 345 -17.84 -2.56 -1.92
N SER A 346 -17.55 -2.77 -0.63
CA SER A 346 -16.71 -1.87 0.15
C SER A 346 -15.28 -1.78 -0.39
N ALA A 347 -14.74 -2.86 -0.95
CA ALA A 347 -13.42 -2.88 -1.56
C ALA A 347 -13.28 -1.87 -2.72
N ILE A 348 -14.37 -1.59 -3.44
CA ILE A 348 -14.41 -0.56 -4.50
C ILE A 348 -13.96 0.80 -3.92
N GLY A 349 -14.55 1.20 -2.81
CA GLY A 349 -14.23 2.45 -2.15
C GLY A 349 -12.86 2.44 -1.48
N ILE A 350 -12.58 1.39 -0.67
CA ILE A 350 -11.36 1.25 0.12
C ILE A 350 -10.09 1.32 -0.74
N TYR A 351 -10.06 0.73 -1.92
CA TYR A 351 -8.86 0.74 -2.77
C TYR A 351 -8.82 1.88 -3.77
N SER A 352 -9.97 2.45 -4.14
CA SER A 352 -10.02 3.57 -5.09
C SER A 352 -9.76 4.93 -4.45
N PHE A 353 -9.75 5.04 -3.11
CA PHE A 353 -9.55 6.36 -2.47
C PHE A 353 -8.15 6.92 -2.69
N ILE A 354 -7.10 6.07 -2.69
CA ILE A 354 -5.71 6.54 -2.78
C ILE A 354 -5.46 7.40 -4.03
N PRO A 355 -5.71 6.92 -5.27
CA PRO A 355 -5.46 7.72 -6.46
C PRO A 355 -6.34 8.97 -6.52
N VAL A 356 -7.60 8.89 -6.09
CA VAL A 356 -8.51 10.04 -6.07
C VAL A 356 -8.10 11.05 -5.01
N PHE A 357 -7.74 10.61 -3.81
CA PHE A 357 -7.27 11.47 -2.73
C PHE A 357 -6.06 12.32 -3.14
N TRP A 358 -5.04 11.70 -3.74
CA TRP A 358 -3.81 12.40 -4.11
C TRP A 358 -4.00 13.44 -5.23
N THR A 359 -5.14 13.46 -5.90
CA THR A 359 -5.47 14.55 -6.83
C THR A 359 -5.96 15.81 -6.11
N ILE A 360 -6.51 15.70 -4.88
CA ILE A 360 -7.08 16.83 -4.14
C ILE A 360 -5.98 17.82 -3.69
N PRO A 361 -4.88 17.42 -3.04
CA PRO A 361 -3.83 18.36 -2.63
C PRO A 361 -3.24 19.16 -3.79
N THR A 362 -3.17 18.57 -4.99
CA THR A 362 -2.57 19.21 -6.17
C THR A 362 -3.40 20.36 -6.71
N GLU A 363 -4.66 20.51 -6.30
CA GLU A 363 -5.56 21.59 -6.79
C GLU A 363 -5.34 22.92 -6.09
N PHE A 364 -4.89 22.93 -4.84
CA PHE A 364 -4.83 24.16 -4.05
C PHE A 364 -3.52 24.40 -3.32
N LEU A 365 -2.66 23.37 -3.19
CA LEU A 365 -1.33 23.58 -2.62
C LEU A 365 -0.45 24.31 -3.64
N SER A 366 0.12 25.44 -3.23
CA SER A 366 1.14 26.09 -4.04
C SER A 366 2.36 25.20 -4.18
N GLU A 367 3.09 25.29 -5.30
CA GLU A 367 4.29 24.47 -5.55
C GLU A 367 5.32 24.59 -4.42
N GLU A 368 5.39 25.75 -3.74
CA GLU A 368 6.29 26.01 -2.62
C GLU A 368 5.90 25.21 -1.36
N SER A 369 4.60 25.08 -1.07
CA SER A 369 4.09 24.38 0.12
C SER A 369 3.81 22.90 -0.13
N ALA A 370 3.62 22.49 -1.38
CA ALA A 370 3.18 21.16 -1.75
C ALA A 370 4.12 20.05 -1.24
N ALA A 371 5.44 20.21 -1.37
CA ALA A 371 6.40 19.17 -0.98
C ALA A 371 6.36 18.88 0.54
N ALA A 372 6.31 19.92 1.38
CA ALA A 372 6.24 19.77 2.82
C ALA A 372 4.87 19.22 3.26
N SER A 373 3.79 19.72 2.66
CA SER A 373 2.42 19.30 2.95
C SER A 373 2.17 17.85 2.54
N ILE A 374 2.57 17.44 1.34
CA ILE A 374 2.47 16.06 0.86
C ILE A 374 3.28 15.11 1.77
N GLY A 375 4.50 15.52 2.15
CA GLY A 375 5.31 14.75 3.09
C GLY A 375 4.64 14.56 4.45
N LEU A 376 4.03 15.61 4.99
CA LEU A 376 3.30 15.58 6.26
C LEU A 376 2.04 14.70 6.17
N ILE A 377 1.23 14.88 5.12
CA ILE A 377 0.02 14.09 4.88
C ILE A 377 0.39 12.59 4.80
N ASN A 378 1.43 12.26 4.04
CA ASN A 378 1.85 10.88 3.89
C ASN A 378 2.40 10.29 5.21
N ALA A 379 3.25 11.03 5.92
CA ALA A 379 3.86 10.55 7.16
C ALA A 379 2.82 10.30 8.26
N LEU A 380 1.97 11.30 8.54
CA LEU A 380 0.96 11.20 9.59
C LEU A 380 -0.22 10.31 9.18
N GLY A 381 -0.64 10.36 7.92
CA GLY A 381 -1.73 9.52 7.44
C GLY A 381 -1.39 8.03 7.43
N ASN A 382 -0.15 7.65 7.12
CA ASN A 382 0.29 6.25 7.19
C ASN A 382 0.29 5.64 8.62
N LEU A 383 0.20 6.46 9.68
CA LEU A 383 -0.05 5.95 11.04
C LEU A 383 -1.40 5.20 11.14
N GLY A 384 -2.31 5.41 10.20
CA GLY A 384 -3.52 4.60 10.05
C GLY A 384 -3.23 3.11 9.88
N GLY A 385 -2.08 2.75 9.27
CA GLY A 385 -1.62 1.36 9.17
C GLY A 385 -1.33 0.71 10.54
N ILE A 386 -1.05 1.50 11.56
CA ILE A 386 -0.94 1.03 12.95
C ILE A 386 -2.34 0.92 13.57
N ALA A 387 -3.17 1.96 13.41
CA ALA A 387 -4.47 2.07 14.06
C ALA A 387 -5.47 1.01 13.57
N GLY A 388 -5.54 0.78 12.23
CA GLY A 388 -6.53 -0.11 11.63
C GLY A 388 -6.50 -1.54 12.18
N PRO A 389 -5.37 -2.26 12.08
CA PRO A 389 -5.27 -3.61 12.62
C PRO A 389 -5.54 -3.68 14.14
N ILE A 390 -5.01 -2.73 14.93
CA ILE A 390 -5.19 -2.70 16.38
C ILE A 390 -6.66 -2.53 16.76
N ILE A 391 -7.36 -1.57 16.16
CA ILE A 391 -8.75 -1.28 16.51
C ILE A 391 -9.63 -2.51 16.23
N VAL A 392 -9.50 -3.14 15.06
CA VAL A 392 -10.31 -4.31 14.74
C VAL A 392 -9.98 -5.49 15.65
N GLY A 393 -8.70 -5.83 15.85
CA GLY A 393 -8.30 -6.96 16.70
C GLY A 393 -8.61 -6.74 18.18
N PHE A 394 -8.49 -5.51 18.68
CA PHE A 394 -8.88 -5.16 20.04
C PHE A 394 -10.40 -5.31 20.25
N LEU A 395 -11.21 -4.78 19.33
CA LEU A 395 -12.66 -4.88 19.41
C LEU A 395 -13.14 -6.35 19.26
N GLU A 396 -12.48 -7.13 18.42
CA GLU A 396 -12.75 -8.56 18.31
C GLU A 396 -12.41 -9.29 19.61
N SER A 397 -11.24 -9.04 20.20
CA SER A 397 -10.84 -9.66 21.46
C SER A 397 -11.77 -9.35 22.64
N LEU A 398 -12.43 -8.18 22.62
CA LEU A 398 -13.41 -7.78 23.63
C LEU A 398 -14.81 -8.40 23.42
N THR A 399 -15.22 -8.52 22.16
CA THR A 399 -16.60 -8.89 21.80
C THR A 399 -16.75 -10.35 21.35
N GLY A 400 -15.64 -10.98 20.97
CA GLY A 400 -15.61 -12.33 20.39
C GLY A 400 -16.12 -12.40 18.95
N VAL A 401 -16.39 -11.24 18.30
CA VAL A 401 -16.93 -11.15 16.94
C VAL A 401 -16.36 -9.93 16.21
N PHE A 402 -16.17 -10.06 14.89
CA PHE A 402 -15.64 -8.97 14.04
C PHE A 402 -16.61 -7.80 13.82
N THR A 403 -17.88 -7.92 14.25
CA THR A 403 -18.92 -6.91 13.99
C THR A 403 -18.51 -5.50 14.40
N ALA A 404 -18.02 -5.34 15.64
CA ALA A 404 -17.61 -4.04 16.18
C ALA A 404 -16.40 -3.47 15.42
N GLY A 405 -15.43 -4.32 15.08
CA GLY A 405 -14.27 -3.95 14.27
C GLY A 405 -14.68 -3.46 12.89
N VAL A 406 -15.57 -4.18 12.20
CA VAL A 406 -16.05 -3.78 10.87
C VAL A 406 -16.84 -2.47 10.92
N TYR A 407 -17.69 -2.26 11.95
CA TYR A 407 -18.39 -0.97 12.13
C TYR A 407 -17.42 0.18 12.40
N SER A 408 -16.32 -0.06 13.12
CA SER A 408 -15.31 0.99 13.35
C SER A 408 -14.65 1.43 12.05
N LEU A 409 -14.31 0.48 11.16
CA LEU A 409 -13.78 0.80 9.82
C LEU A 409 -14.81 1.57 8.98
N ALA A 410 -16.07 1.16 9.02
CA ALA A 410 -17.17 1.84 8.35
C ALA A 410 -17.31 3.30 8.81
N LEU A 411 -17.23 3.52 10.13
CA LEU A 411 -17.28 4.86 10.72
C LEU A 411 -16.12 5.73 10.22
N PHE A 412 -14.90 5.17 10.15
CA PHE A 412 -13.73 5.92 9.65
C PHE A 412 -13.89 6.33 8.19
N ASP A 413 -14.40 5.45 7.33
CA ASP A 413 -14.66 5.81 5.94
C ASP A 413 -15.75 6.88 5.81
N ILE A 414 -16.86 6.75 6.54
CA ILE A 414 -17.93 7.77 6.53
C ILE A 414 -17.39 9.12 7.02
N LEU A 415 -16.63 9.13 8.12
CA LEU A 415 -16.00 10.35 8.64
C LEU A 415 -15.02 10.95 7.64
N ALA A 416 -14.17 10.13 7.00
CA ALA A 416 -13.26 10.60 5.95
C ALA A 416 -14.03 11.28 4.82
N GLY A 417 -15.12 10.67 4.35
CA GLY A 417 -16.00 11.25 3.33
C GLY A 417 -16.59 12.59 3.74
N LEU A 418 -17.10 12.70 4.98
CA LEU A 418 -17.66 13.95 5.50
C LEU A 418 -16.58 15.05 5.65
N VAL A 419 -15.38 14.68 6.11
CA VAL A 419 -14.25 15.63 6.25
C VAL A 419 -13.80 16.16 4.89
N VAL A 420 -13.92 15.39 3.79
CA VAL A 420 -13.65 15.87 2.42
C VAL A 420 -14.47 17.13 2.08
N LEU A 421 -15.70 17.23 2.57
CA LEU A 421 -16.56 18.39 2.32
C LEU A 421 -16.03 19.68 2.96
N LEU A 422 -15.25 19.56 4.04
CA LEU A 422 -14.70 20.70 4.80
C LEU A 422 -13.43 21.28 4.16
N VAL A 423 -12.76 20.57 3.27
CA VAL A 423 -11.60 21.05 2.52
C VAL A 423 -12.04 22.14 1.55
N ARG A 424 -11.26 23.21 1.38
CA ARG A 424 -11.59 24.32 0.47
C ARG A 424 -11.89 23.84 -0.95
N LYS A 425 -12.88 24.46 -1.61
CA LYS A 425 -13.10 24.22 -3.05
C LYS A 425 -11.91 24.78 -3.83
N SER A 426 -11.43 24.05 -4.82
CA SER A 426 -10.59 24.58 -5.89
C SER A 426 -11.28 25.81 -6.50
N ARG A 427 -10.55 26.91 -6.68
CA ARG A 427 -11.02 28.08 -7.42
C ARG A 427 -11.08 27.81 -8.91
#